data_33d41521d64d6298bba351b08ae19ab9
#
_entry.id   33d41521d64d6298bba351b08ae19ab9
#
_cell.length_a   1.000
_cell.length_b   1.000
_cell.length_c   1.000
_cell.angle_alpha   90.00
_cell.angle_beta   90.00
_cell.angle_gamma   90.00
#
_symmetry.space_group_name_H-M   'P 1'
#
loop_
_entity.id
_entity.type
_entity.pdbx_description
1 polymer ?
#
loop_
_entity_poly.entity_id
_entity_poly.type
_entity_poly.pdbx_seq_one_letter_code
_entity_poly.pdbx_strand_id
1 'polypeptide(L)'
;MSAPSPHSALDIILERMAAAAGDRPMPQLLIVAKTQPADAIARVAESLRARAGNEGHVAIGENYVQEALAKQPALGGLGLEWHLIGHLQSNKARDAAAAFDWVQTVDRPKLVEALARHRASAQTPLNVLIQVNIDDEASKHGCRPEDIGALAADIAARPELCLRGLMAIPAPDPDMARRRAAFQRMRGLFDALVARHASVDTLSMGMSEDYALAIAEGATMVRVGSALFGARTANTPPPFPADPMSSEST
;
A
#
# COMPACT_ATOMS: atom_id res chain seq x y z
N MET A 1 3.16 -32.34 0.01
CA MET A 1 3.22 -31.43 -1.14
C MET A 1 4.10 -30.28 -0.73
N SER A 2 5.31 -30.16 -1.30
CA SER A 2 6.20 -29.03 -1.03
C SER A 2 5.53 -27.73 -1.43
N ALA A 3 5.63 -26.69 -0.59
CA ALA A 3 5.22 -25.35 -0.97
C ALA A 3 5.99 -24.94 -2.25
N PRO A 4 5.33 -24.27 -3.22
CA PRO A 4 6.01 -23.81 -4.42
C PRO A 4 7.19 -22.91 -4.02
N SER A 5 8.29 -22.99 -4.76
CA SER A 5 9.43 -22.10 -4.51
C SER A 5 8.98 -20.64 -4.67
N PRO A 6 9.57 -19.66 -3.95
CA PRO A 6 9.22 -18.25 -4.10
C PRO A 6 9.27 -17.74 -5.55
N HIS A 7 10.13 -18.33 -6.38
CA HIS A 7 10.20 -18.04 -7.81
C HIS A 7 8.91 -18.40 -8.55
N SER A 8 8.34 -19.58 -8.29
CA SER A 8 7.11 -20.01 -8.98
C SER A 8 5.87 -19.20 -8.55
N ALA A 9 5.79 -18.80 -7.29
CA ALA A 9 4.68 -17.97 -6.80
C ALA A 9 4.70 -16.57 -7.43
N LEU A 10 5.88 -15.95 -7.51
CA LEU A 10 6.04 -14.63 -8.13
C LEU A 10 5.70 -14.68 -9.63
N ASP A 11 6.13 -15.71 -10.37
CA ASP A 11 5.84 -15.87 -11.79
C ASP A 11 4.33 -15.96 -12.04
N ILE A 12 3.62 -16.79 -11.26
CA ILE A 12 2.16 -16.91 -11.34
C ILE A 12 1.46 -15.56 -11.09
N ILE A 13 1.95 -14.78 -10.12
CA ILE A 13 1.37 -13.48 -9.83
C ILE A 13 1.60 -12.52 -11.00
N LEU A 14 2.83 -12.42 -11.52
CA LEU A 14 3.14 -11.53 -12.63
C LEU A 14 2.39 -11.90 -13.91
N GLU A 15 2.27 -13.18 -14.24
CA GLU A 15 1.47 -13.66 -15.37
C GLU A 15 -0.01 -13.29 -15.22
N ARG A 16 -0.59 -13.47 -14.03
CA ARG A 16 -1.98 -13.09 -13.75
C ARG A 16 -2.18 -11.59 -13.81
N MET A 17 -1.22 -10.81 -13.31
CA MET A 17 -1.27 -9.34 -13.40
C MET A 17 -1.24 -8.90 -14.87
N ALA A 18 -0.34 -9.45 -15.68
CA ALA A 18 -0.25 -9.15 -17.10
C ALA A 18 -1.55 -9.53 -17.85
N ALA A 19 -2.09 -10.72 -17.60
CA ALA A 19 -3.35 -11.15 -18.18
C ALA A 19 -4.53 -10.22 -17.80
N ALA A 20 -4.57 -9.74 -16.55
CA ALA A 20 -5.61 -8.82 -16.09
C ALA A 20 -5.43 -7.38 -16.62
N ALA A 21 -4.19 -6.96 -16.88
CA ALA A 21 -3.88 -5.64 -17.45
C ALA A 21 -4.26 -5.57 -18.94
N GLY A 22 -4.11 -6.68 -19.69
CA GLY A 22 -4.31 -6.70 -21.13
C GLY A 22 -3.37 -5.71 -21.83
N ASP A 23 -3.90 -4.81 -22.64
CA ASP A 23 -3.12 -3.79 -23.36
C ASP A 23 -2.76 -2.56 -22.51
N ARG A 24 -3.19 -2.51 -21.24
CA ARG A 24 -2.87 -1.40 -20.33
C ARG A 24 -1.47 -1.57 -19.72
N PRO A 25 -0.84 -0.49 -19.27
CA PRO A 25 0.41 -0.57 -18.53
C PRO A 25 0.31 -1.56 -17.35
N MET A 26 1.39 -2.31 -17.13
CA MET A 26 1.49 -3.25 -16.02
C MET A 26 1.40 -2.49 -14.68
N PRO A 27 0.46 -2.83 -13.78
CA PRO A 27 0.40 -2.21 -12.46
C PRO A 27 1.64 -2.52 -11.62
N GLN A 28 1.99 -1.61 -10.71
CA GLN A 28 3.07 -1.86 -9.75
C GLN A 28 2.64 -2.96 -8.75
N LEU A 29 3.53 -3.93 -8.54
CA LEU A 29 3.39 -4.92 -7.48
C LEU A 29 4.00 -4.37 -6.18
N LEU A 30 3.18 -4.14 -5.16
CA LEU A 30 3.63 -3.86 -3.81
C LEU A 30 3.70 -5.18 -3.02
N ILE A 31 4.90 -5.54 -2.59
CA ILE A 31 5.15 -6.74 -1.78
C ILE A 31 4.79 -6.45 -0.33
N VAL A 32 3.69 -7.05 0.17
CA VAL A 32 3.27 -6.87 1.57
C VAL A 32 4.11 -7.74 2.48
N ALA A 33 5.05 -7.10 3.19
CA ALA A 33 6.11 -7.74 3.97
C ALA A 33 5.82 -7.84 5.48
N LYS A 34 4.62 -7.44 5.92
CA LYS A 34 4.23 -7.55 7.33
C LYS A 34 4.49 -8.95 7.87
N THR A 35 5.08 -9.04 9.07
CA THR A 35 5.44 -10.31 9.75
C THR A 35 6.47 -11.19 9.03
N GLN A 36 7.03 -10.74 7.91
CA GLN A 36 8.07 -11.49 7.19
C GLN A 36 9.46 -11.11 7.69
N PRO A 37 10.40 -12.06 7.81
CA PRO A 37 11.78 -11.77 8.15
C PRO A 37 12.52 -11.11 6.97
N ALA A 38 13.57 -10.33 7.28
CA ALA A 38 14.30 -9.56 6.28
C ALA A 38 14.88 -10.42 5.14
N ASP A 39 15.38 -11.62 5.47
CA ASP A 39 15.93 -12.53 4.46
C ASP A 39 14.89 -13.05 3.45
N ALA A 40 13.64 -13.26 3.89
CA ALA A 40 12.55 -13.62 2.99
C ALA A 40 12.19 -12.46 2.06
N ILE A 41 12.17 -11.23 2.59
CA ILE A 41 11.93 -10.01 1.81
C ILE A 41 13.04 -9.83 0.76
N ALA A 42 14.31 -9.98 1.16
CA ALA A 42 15.47 -9.88 0.26
C ALA A 42 15.35 -10.84 -0.92
N ARG A 43 15.08 -12.12 -0.66
CA ARG A 43 14.92 -13.14 -1.72
C ARG A 43 13.81 -12.78 -2.73
N VAL A 44 12.67 -12.30 -2.27
CA VAL A 44 11.56 -11.91 -3.17
C VAL A 44 11.93 -10.65 -3.96
N ALA A 45 12.55 -9.66 -3.31
CA ALA A 45 12.98 -8.43 -3.97
C ALA A 45 14.03 -8.67 -5.05
N GLU A 46 15.05 -9.48 -4.77
CA GLU A 46 16.07 -9.90 -5.74
C GLU A 46 15.45 -10.67 -6.91
N SER A 47 14.52 -11.56 -6.61
CA SER A 47 13.80 -12.34 -7.62
C SER A 47 12.95 -11.45 -8.54
N LEU A 48 12.28 -10.43 -8.00
CA LEU A 48 11.52 -9.47 -8.80
C LEU A 48 12.43 -8.63 -9.69
N ARG A 49 13.57 -8.14 -9.17
CA ARG A 49 14.56 -7.38 -9.95
C ARG A 49 15.13 -8.16 -11.11
N ALA A 50 15.48 -9.42 -10.87
CA ALA A 50 16.00 -10.28 -11.94
C ALA A 50 15.05 -10.41 -13.13
N ARG A 51 13.73 -10.27 -12.90
CA ARG A 51 12.69 -10.31 -13.93
C ARG A 51 12.41 -8.96 -14.59
N ALA A 52 12.50 -7.89 -13.82
CA ALA A 52 12.24 -6.53 -14.31
C ALA A 52 13.42 -5.89 -15.05
N GLY A 53 14.50 -6.62 -15.29
CA GLY A 53 15.67 -6.12 -16.03
C GLY A 53 16.47 -5.06 -15.26
N ASN A 54 16.49 -5.11 -13.95
CA ASN A 54 17.21 -4.16 -13.06
C ASN A 54 16.69 -2.69 -13.09
N GLU A 55 15.66 -2.40 -13.85
CA GLU A 55 15.07 -1.07 -13.94
C GLU A 55 13.84 -0.99 -13.03
N GLY A 56 13.94 -0.26 -11.94
CA GLY A 56 12.83 0.07 -11.08
C GLY A 56 13.05 -0.24 -9.59
N HIS A 57 12.35 0.51 -8.76
CA HIS A 57 12.32 0.28 -7.31
C HIS A 57 11.39 -0.88 -6.99
N VAL A 58 11.85 -1.77 -6.09
CA VAL A 58 10.98 -2.82 -5.54
C VAL A 58 10.21 -2.22 -4.38
N ALA A 59 8.89 -2.14 -4.52
CA ALA A 59 7.99 -1.58 -3.52
C ALA A 59 7.67 -2.61 -2.42
N ILE A 60 7.93 -2.22 -1.16
CA ILE A 60 7.69 -3.02 0.03
C ILE A 60 6.67 -2.35 0.93
N GLY A 61 5.59 -3.05 1.25
CA GLY A 61 4.51 -2.56 2.11
C GLY A 61 4.59 -3.11 3.53
N GLU A 62 4.59 -2.22 4.51
CA GLU A 62 4.53 -2.55 5.93
C GLU A 62 3.30 -1.96 6.61
N ASN A 63 2.78 -2.68 7.60
CA ASN A 63 1.63 -2.20 8.37
C ASN A 63 2.05 -1.35 9.58
N TYR A 64 3.25 -1.57 10.12
CA TYR A 64 3.72 -0.95 11.35
C TYR A 64 5.05 -0.26 11.15
N VAL A 65 5.15 0.98 11.61
CA VAL A 65 6.36 1.80 11.49
C VAL A 65 7.56 1.12 12.17
N GLN A 66 7.37 0.59 13.37
CA GLN A 66 8.44 -0.05 14.13
C GLN A 66 8.96 -1.33 13.45
N GLU A 67 8.07 -2.06 12.78
CA GLU A 67 8.45 -3.26 12.04
C GLU A 67 9.33 -2.91 10.84
N ALA A 68 8.98 -1.86 10.10
CA ALA A 68 9.81 -1.35 9.02
C ALA A 68 11.19 -0.89 9.51
N LEU A 69 11.22 -0.07 10.57
CA LEU A 69 12.48 0.43 11.16
C LEU A 69 13.42 -0.69 11.60
N ALA A 70 12.88 -1.79 12.12
CA ALA A 70 13.68 -2.95 12.54
C ALA A 70 14.27 -3.73 11.36
N LYS A 71 13.61 -3.70 10.18
CA LYS A 71 14.02 -4.46 8.97
C LYS A 71 14.93 -3.65 8.04
N GLN A 72 14.72 -2.34 7.96
CA GLN A 72 15.43 -1.45 7.04
C GLN A 72 16.97 -1.55 7.11
N PRO A 73 17.62 -1.65 8.30
CA PRO A 73 19.08 -1.77 8.35
C PRO A 73 19.62 -3.01 7.65
N ALA A 74 18.91 -4.14 7.73
CA ALA A 74 19.31 -5.38 7.07
C ALA A 74 19.04 -5.39 5.56
N LEU A 75 18.21 -4.48 5.06
CA LEU A 75 17.74 -4.41 3.67
C LEU A 75 18.25 -3.18 2.91
N GLY A 76 19.04 -2.31 3.56
CA GLY A 76 19.46 -1.01 3.02
C GLY A 76 20.24 -1.07 1.70
N GLY A 77 20.97 -2.18 1.45
CA GLY A 77 21.71 -2.37 0.18
C GLY A 77 20.84 -2.73 -1.02
N LEU A 78 19.54 -2.99 -0.80
CA LEU A 78 18.64 -3.45 -1.87
C LEU A 78 17.87 -2.31 -2.56
N GLY A 79 18.02 -1.04 -2.18
CA GLY A 79 17.32 0.10 -2.81
C GLY A 79 15.80 -0.15 -2.91
N LEU A 80 15.17 -0.52 -1.78
CA LEU A 80 13.74 -0.78 -1.70
C LEU A 80 12.98 0.53 -1.53
N GLU A 81 11.79 0.62 -2.11
CA GLU A 81 10.83 1.70 -1.88
C GLU A 81 9.86 1.29 -0.77
N TRP A 82 9.86 2.03 0.34
CA TRP A 82 9.11 1.66 1.54
C TRP A 82 7.75 2.35 1.59
N HIS A 83 6.69 1.56 1.64
CA HIS A 83 5.31 2.02 1.74
C HIS A 83 4.70 1.66 3.10
N LEU A 84 4.18 2.65 3.82
CA LEU A 84 3.30 2.40 4.96
C LEU A 84 1.87 2.20 4.45
N ILE A 85 1.32 1.01 4.69
CA ILE A 85 -0.02 0.61 4.25
C ILE A 85 -0.97 0.28 5.41
N GLY A 86 -0.48 0.34 6.66
CA GLY A 86 -1.29 0.19 7.87
C GLY A 86 -1.73 1.54 8.43
N HIS A 87 -2.75 1.52 9.30
CA HIS A 87 -3.26 2.73 9.94
C HIS A 87 -2.14 3.46 10.70
N LEU A 88 -2.01 4.77 10.44
CA LEU A 88 -1.00 5.62 11.07
C LEU A 88 -1.58 6.47 12.19
N GLN A 89 -1.13 6.19 13.41
CA GLN A 89 -1.40 7.07 14.55
C GLN A 89 -0.58 8.36 14.44
N SER A 90 -1.17 9.50 14.81
CA SER A 90 -0.51 10.81 14.66
C SER A 90 0.79 10.95 15.47
N ASN A 91 0.93 10.25 16.60
CA ASN A 91 2.15 10.22 17.41
C ASN A 91 3.32 9.44 16.75
N LYS A 92 3.05 8.64 15.70
CA LYS A 92 4.05 7.91 14.91
C LYS A 92 4.39 8.61 13.59
N ALA A 93 3.77 9.76 13.30
CA ALA A 93 3.97 10.48 12.04
C ALA A 93 5.42 10.93 11.83
N ARG A 94 6.17 11.25 12.90
CA ARG A 94 7.61 11.59 12.82
C ARG A 94 8.41 10.43 12.23
N ASP A 95 8.27 9.26 12.82
CA ASP A 95 9.02 8.08 12.41
C ASP A 95 8.60 7.63 11.01
N ALA A 96 7.29 7.72 10.70
CA ALA A 96 6.77 7.41 9.37
C ALA A 96 7.32 8.37 8.31
N ALA A 97 7.31 9.68 8.55
CA ALA A 97 7.83 10.68 7.62
C ALA A 97 9.34 10.53 7.37
N ALA A 98 10.11 10.03 8.34
CA ALA A 98 11.54 9.82 8.21
C ALA A 98 11.89 8.49 7.50
N ALA A 99 11.10 7.42 7.72
CA ALA A 99 11.46 6.06 7.34
C ALA A 99 10.81 5.56 6.05
N PHE A 100 9.76 6.21 5.57
CA PHE A 100 9.02 5.76 4.40
C PHE A 100 9.15 6.73 3.21
N ASP A 101 9.07 6.15 2.01
CA ASP A 101 8.96 6.88 0.75
C ASP A 101 7.50 7.19 0.43
N TRP A 102 6.58 6.35 0.92
CA TRP A 102 5.15 6.46 0.72
C TRP A 102 4.37 6.22 2.01
N VAL A 103 3.29 7.02 2.21
CA VAL A 103 2.24 6.75 3.21
C VAL A 103 0.92 6.64 2.47
N GLN A 104 0.33 5.44 2.42
CA GLN A 104 -0.90 5.16 1.67
C GLN A 104 -2.19 5.33 2.49
N THR A 105 -2.08 5.74 3.74
CA THR A 105 -3.18 5.71 4.73
C THR A 105 -3.52 7.07 5.30
N VAL A 106 -3.40 8.12 4.48
CA VAL A 106 -3.78 9.48 4.88
C VAL A 106 -5.30 9.63 4.78
N ASP A 107 -5.97 9.83 5.91
CA ASP A 107 -7.42 9.84 6.01
C ASP A 107 -8.01 11.07 6.72
N ARG A 108 -7.17 11.98 7.24
CA ARG A 108 -7.61 13.15 8.02
C ARG A 108 -6.60 14.29 8.02
N PRO A 109 -7.05 15.56 8.16
CA PRO A 109 -6.18 16.75 8.12
C PRO A 109 -5.07 16.73 9.18
N LYS A 110 -5.35 16.26 10.40
CA LYS A 110 -4.34 16.14 11.47
C LYS A 110 -3.13 15.31 11.07
N LEU A 111 -3.36 14.27 10.23
CA LEU A 111 -2.27 13.42 9.77
C LEU A 111 -1.47 14.10 8.65
N VAL A 112 -2.14 14.83 7.75
CA VAL A 112 -1.49 15.66 6.72
C VAL A 112 -0.53 16.66 7.37
N GLU A 113 -1.01 17.40 8.36
CA GLU A 113 -0.21 18.39 9.11
C GLU A 113 0.99 17.74 9.81
N ALA A 114 0.77 16.58 10.48
CA ALA A 114 1.84 15.90 11.20
C ALA A 114 2.93 15.37 10.28
N LEU A 115 2.56 14.76 9.13
CA LEU A 115 3.52 14.26 8.15
C LEU A 115 4.32 15.40 7.50
N ALA A 116 3.67 16.47 7.06
CA ALA A 116 4.33 17.63 6.48
C ALA A 116 5.35 18.25 7.45
N ARG A 117 4.95 18.48 8.72
CA ARG A 117 5.83 19.04 9.76
C ARG A 117 7.11 18.23 9.95
N HIS A 118 7.03 16.92 9.86
CA HIS A 118 8.18 16.03 10.10
C HIS A 118 8.97 15.69 8.84
N ARG A 119 8.43 15.98 7.65
CA ARG A 119 9.12 15.80 6.37
C ARG A 119 9.88 17.05 5.91
N ALA A 120 9.62 18.23 6.50
CA ALA A 120 10.17 19.52 6.08
C ALA A 120 11.71 19.58 5.98
N SER A 121 12.43 18.71 6.69
CA SER A 121 13.88 18.60 6.62
C SER A 121 14.38 17.59 5.57
N ALA A 122 13.50 16.83 4.93
CA ALA A 122 13.88 15.85 3.94
C ALA A 122 14.15 16.48 2.57
N GLN A 123 15.02 15.85 1.76
CA GLN A 123 15.37 16.35 0.43
C GLN A 123 14.25 16.12 -0.60
N THR A 124 13.42 15.09 -0.42
CA THR A 124 12.34 14.72 -1.34
C THR A 124 10.99 14.75 -0.65
N PRO A 125 9.91 15.25 -1.29
CA PRO A 125 8.57 15.17 -0.75
C PRO A 125 8.14 13.73 -0.46
N LEU A 126 7.34 13.54 0.59
CA LEU A 126 6.76 12.25 0.92
C LEU A 126 5.58 11.97 -0.01
N ASN A 127 5.62 10.85 -0.72
CA ASN A 127 4.48 10.43 -1.53
C ASN A 127 3.33 9.98 -0.62
N VAL A 128 2.12 10.48 -0.88
CA VAL A 128 0.96 10.14 -0.06
C VAL A 128 -0.23 9.73 -0.92
N LEU A 129 -0.97 8.72 -0.45
CA LEU A 129 -2.30 8.38 -0.97
C LEU A 129 -3.36 8.70 0.08
N ILE A 130 -4.51 9.18 -0.38
CA ILE A 130 -5.68 9.32 0.48
C ILE A 130 -6.34 7.94 0.61
N GLN A 131 -6.45 7.44 1.84
CA GLN A 131 -7.21 6.23 2.11
C GLN A 131 -8.70 6.55 2.15
N VAL A 132 -9.49 5.81 1.36
CA VAL A 132 -10.93 5.99 1.23
C VAL A 132 -11.67 4.81 1.85
N ASN A 133 -12.63 5.09 2.72
CA ASN A 133 -13.62 4.11 3.20
C ASN A 133 -14.76 4.01 2.17
N ILE A 134 -14.58 3.14 1.17
CA ILE A 134 -15.48 3.05 0.02
C ILE A 134 -16.79 2.33 0.35
N ASP A 135 -16.82 1.53 1.39
CA ASP A 135 -17.98 0.74 1.78
C ASP A 135 -18.84 1.42 2.87
N ASP A 136 -18.42 2.61 3.34
CA ASP A 136 -19.05 3.38 4.42
C ASP A 136 -19.25 2.55 5.72
N GLU A 137 -18.30 1.67 6.02
CA GLU A 137 -18.29 0.89 7.25
C GLU A 137 -17.65 1.68 8.39
N ALA A 138 -18.39 1.95 9.45
CA ALA A 138 -17.91 2.72 10.60
C ALA A 138 -16.68 2.11 11.30
N SER A 139 -16.47 0.80 11.17
CA SER A 139 -15.33 0.07 11.74
C SER A 139 -14.04 0.17 10.93
N LYS A 140 -14.09 0.74 9.71
CA LYS A 140 -12.94 0.83 8.81
C LYS A 140 -12.31 2.22 8.82
N HIS A 141 -10.98 2.23 8.66
CA HIS A 141 -10.22 3.45 8.45
C HIS A 141 -10.41 3.98 7.01
N GLY A 142 -10.15 5.26 6.85
CA GLY A 142 -10.27 5.98 5.58
C GLY A 142 -11.25 7.13 5.69
N CYS A 143 -11.05 8.17 4.91
CA CYS A 143 -12.00 9.27 4.81
C CYS A 143 -13.23 8.85 4.00
N ARG A 144 -14.30 9.60 4.09
CA ARG A 144 -15.46 9.44 3.21
C ARG A 144 -15.15 9.93 1.81
N PRO A 145 -15.82 9.42 0.77
CA PRO A 145 -15.63 9.89 -0.61
C PRO A 145 -15.80 11.40 -0.78
N GLU A 146 -16.73 12.02 -0.07
CA GLU A 146 -16.97 13.47 -0.10
C GLU A 146 -15.84 14.31 0.49
N ASP A 147 -15.00 13.74 1.37
CA ASP A 147 -13.88 14.43 2.03
C ASP A 147 -12.60 14.43 1.20
N ILE A 148 -12.52 13.63 0.13
CA ILE A 148 -11.32 13.50 -0.72
C ILE A 148 -10.86 14.85 -1.24
N GLY A 149 -11.78 15.69 -1.72
CA GLY A 149 -11.43 16.99 -2.31
C GLY A 149 -10.76 17.94 -1.31
N ALA A 150 -11.26 17.98 -0.08
CA ALA A 150 -10.70 18.81 0.99
C ALA A 150 -9.30 18.31 1.42
N LEU A 151 -9.15 16.99 1.60
CA LEU A 151 -7.85 16.40 1.93
C LEU A 151 -6.82 16.57 0.80
N ALA A 152 -7.24 16.43 -0.45
CA ALA A 152 -6.37 16.64 -1.60
C ALA A 152 -5.85 18.07 -1.68
N ALA A 153 -6.71 19.06 -1.43
CA ALA A 153 -6.34 20.47 -1.39
C ALA A 153 -5.36 20.76 -0.22
N ASP A 154 -5.61 20.19 0.97
CA ASP A 154 -4.72 20.34 2.13
C ASP A 154 -3.34 19.71 1.86
N ILE A 155 -3.27 18.54 1.23
CA ILE A 155 -2.01 17.90 0.84
C ILE A 155 -1.28 18.74 -0.23
N ALA A 156 -1.98 19.18 -1.27
CA ALA A 156 -1.39 19.94 -2.38
C ALA A 156 -0.84 21.31 -1.94
N ALA A 157 -1.34 21.88 -0.84
CA ALA A 157 -0.83 23.11 -0.26
C ALA A 157 0.51 22.95 0.49
N ARG A 158 1.03 21.72 0.63
CA ARG A 158 2.22 21.40 1.42
C ARG A 158 3.34 20.85 0.52
N PRO A 159 4.41 21.63 0.28
CA PRO A 159 5.50 21.20 -0.60
C PRO A 159 6.28 19.99 -0.08
N GLU A 160 6.17 19.65 1.20
CA GLU A 160 6.77 18.48 1.83
C GLU A 160 6.06 17.18 1.45
N LEU A 161 4.85 17.26 0.88
CA LEU A 161 4.04 16.11 0.49
C LEU A 161 3.77 16.12 -1.01
N CYS A 162 3.71 14.93 -1.60
CA CYS A 162 3.29 14.75 -2.99
C CYS A 162 2.03 13.88 -3.02
N LEU A 163 0.90 14.47 -3.40
CA LEU A 163 -0.34 13.71 -3.61
C LEU A 163 -0.20 12.83 -4.85
N ARG A 164 -0.21 11.51 -4.65
CA ARG A 164 -0.06 10.55 -5.75
C ARG A 164 -1.37 9.83 -6.11
N GLY A 165 -2.41 9.90 -5.27
CA GLY A 165 -3.69 9.31 -5.60
C GLY A 165 -4.50 8.77 -4.42
N LEU A 166 -5.16 7.63 -4.66
CA LEU A 166 -6.09 7.02 -3.69
C LEU A 166 -5.67 5.59 -3.33
N MET A 167 -6.05 5.18 -2.12
CA MET A 167 -5.95 3.81 -1.65
C MET A 167 -7.29 3.36 -1.05
N ALA A 168 -7.67 2.10 -1.30
CA ALA A 168 -8.80 1.48 -0.60
C ALA A 168 -8.52 0.01 -0.26
N ILE A 169 -9.17 -0.43 0.83
CA ILE A 169 -9.28 -1.83 1.23
C ILE A 169 -10.79 -2.13 1.37
N PRO A 170 -11.46 -2.46 0.25
CA PRO A 170 -12.88 -2.80 0.30
C PRO A 170 -13.14 -3.99 1.23
N ALA A 171 -14.38 -4.10 1.72
CA ALA A 171 -14.81 -5.26 2.51
C ALA A 171 -14.61 -6.55 1.70
N PRO A 172 -14.14 -7.63 2.35
CA PRO A 172 -14.25 -8.94 1.75
C PRO A 172 -15.74 -9.25 1.52
N ASP A 173 -16.14 -9.39 0.27
CA ASP A 173 -17.52 -9.78 -0.09
C ASP A 173 -17.44 -11.03 -0.97
N PRO A 174 -18.17 -12.11 -0.68
CA PRO A 174 -18.24 -13.29 -1.54
C PRO A 174 -18.86 -12.96 -2.91
N ASP A 175 -19.68 -11.92 -3.01
CA ASP A 175 -20.26 -11.46 -4.25
C ASP A 175 -19.26 -10.67 -5.10
N MET A 176 -18.83 -11.28 -6.20
CA MET A 176 -17.89 -10.67 -7.15
C MET A 176 -18.45 -9.39 -7.81
N ALA A 177 -19.77 -9.27 -7.98
CA ALA A 177 -20.39 -8.07 -8.55
C ALA A 177 -20.28 -6.89 -7.57
N ARG A 178 -20.46 -7.12 -6.27
CA ARG A 178 -20.28 -6.09 -5.24
C ARG A 178 -18.82 -5.65 -5.12
N ARG A 179 -17.86 -6.60 -5.13
CA ARG A 179 -16.42 -6.25 -5.17
C ARG A 179 -16.09 -5.39 -6.39
N ARG A 180 -16.58 -5.80 -7.56
CA ARG A 180 -16.37 -5.04 -8.81
C ARG A 180 -16.94 -3.63 -8.69
N ALA A 181 -18.16 -3.48 -8.18
CA ALA A 181 -18.78 -2.18 -7.99
C ALA A 181 -17.98 -1.26 -7.05
N ALA A 182 -17.38 -1.81 -5.98
CA ALA A 182 -16.49 -1.03 -5.10
C ALA A 182 -15.24 -0.53 -5.84
N PHE A 183 -14.58 -1.38 -6.63
CA PHE A 183 -13.43 -0.96 -7.44
C PHE A 183 -13.79 0.05 -8.52
N GLN A 184 -14.96 -0.09 -9.17
CA GLN A 184 -15.46 0.89 -10.14
C GLN A 184 -15.75 2.25 -9.50
N ARG A 185 -16.33 2.28 -8.30
CA ARG A 185 -16.51 3.53 -7.55
C ARG A 185 -15.16 4.18 -7.23
N MET A 186 -14.17 3.39 -6.78
CA MET A 186 -12.82 3.90 -6.54
C MET A 186 -12.17 4.44 -7.80
N ARG A 187 -12.35 3.79 -8.94
CA ARG A 187 -11.86 4.27 -10.25
C ARG A 187 -12.48 5.61 -10.61
N GLY A 188 -13.78 5.78 -10.46
CA GLY A 188 -14.45 7.07 -10.73
C GLY A 188 -13.94 8.22 -9.85
N LEU A 189 -13.69 7.95 -8.55
CA LEU A 189 -13.10 8.92 -7.61
C LEU A 189 -11.66 9.29 -8.01
N PHE A 190 -10.88 8.30 -8.43
CA PHE A 190 -9.51 8.50 -8.90
C PHE A 190 -9.47 9.35 -10.18
N ASP A 191 -10.32 9.06 -11.17
CA ASP A 191 -10.38 9.84 -12.42
C ASP A 191 -10.75 11.30 -12.16
N ALA A 192 -11.68 11.54 -11.22
CA ALA A 192 -12.04 12.89 -10.81
C ALA A 192 -10.87 13.62 -10.10
N LEU A 193 -10.01 12.90 -9.39
CA LEU A 193 -8.83 13.46 -8.73
C LEU A 193 -7.71 13.75 -9.75
N VAL A 194 -7.44 12.84 -10.69
CA VAL A 194 -6.49 13.02 -11.81
C VAL A 194 -6.78 14.30 -12.60
N ALA A 195 -8.07 14.57 -12.88
CA ALA A 195 -8.48 15.76 -13.60
C ALA A 195 -8.11 17.09 -12.92
N ARG A 196 -7.81 17.06 -11.61
CA ARG A 196 -7.54 18.26 -10.79
C ARG A 196 -6.09 18.37 -10.31
N HIS A 197 -5.36 17.27 -10.27
CA HIS A 197 -4.03 17.20 -9.70
C HIS A 197 -3.09 16.41 -10.61
N ALA A 198 -2.18 17.09 -11.28
CA ALA A 198 -1.26 16.50 -12.28
C ALA A 198 -0.27 15.47 -11.69
N SER A 199 -0.04 15.49 -10.38
CA SER A 199 0.82 14.52 -9.68
C SER A 199 0.14 13.18 -9.40
N VAL A 200 -1.18 13.09 -9.61
CA VAL A 200 -1.98 11.90 -9.30
C VAL A 200 -1.88 10.86 -10.41
N ASP A 201 -1.31 9.71 -10.08
CA ASP A 201 -1.05 8.60 -11.01
C ASP A 201 -1.30 7.21 -10.40
N THR A 202 -1.57 7.14 -9.08
CA THR A 202 -1.58 5.88 -8.34
C THR A 202 -2.95 5.59 -7.73
N LEU A 203 -3.57 4.47 -8.19
CA LEU A 203 -4.75 3.87 -7.59
C LEU A 203 -4.38 2.54 -6.97
N SER A 204 -4.16 2.55 -5.63
CA SER A 204 -3.75 1.37 -4.86
C SER A 204 -5.00 0.64 -4.34
N MET A 205 -5.35 -0.46 -4.99
CA MET A 205 -6.46 -1.33 -4.58
C MET A 205 -6.24 -2.76 -5.09
N GLY A 206 -6.87 -3.75 -4.43
CA GLY A 206 -6.70 -5.17 -4.73
C GLY A 206 -5.57 -5.81 -3.92
N MET A 207 -5.87 -7.02 -3.43
CA MET A 207 -4.98 -7.85 -2.61
C MET A 207 -4.89 -9.26 -3.18
N SER A 208 -4.24 -10.18 -2.48
CA SER A 208 -3.96 -11.55 -2.93
C SER A 208 -5.16 -12.29 -3.53
N GLU A 209 -6.38 -12.01 -3.07
CA GLU A 209 -7.59 -12.72 -3.51
C GLU A 209 -8.28 -12.06 -4.71
N ASP A 210 -8.11 -10.75 -4.90
CA ASP A 210 -8.92 -9.95 -5.83
C ASP A 210 -8.12 -8.98 -6.71
N TYR A 211 -6.78 -9.03 -6.65
CA TYR A 211 -5.94 -8.11 -7.44
C TYR A 211 -6.21 -8.17 -8.95
N ALA A 212 -6.52 -9.34 -9.50
CA ALA A 212 -6.82 -9.44 -10.92
C ALA A 212 -8.10 -8.68 -11.29
N LEU A 213 -9.14 -8.74 -10.44
CA LEU A 213 -10.35 -7.94 -10.60
C LEU A 213 -10.07 -6.46 -10.44
N ALA A 214 -9.29 -6.07 -9.42
CA ALA A 214 -8.90 -4.68 -9.21
C ALA A 214 -8.12 -4.10 -10.40
N ILE A 215 -7.21 -4.87 -11.00
CA ILE A 215 -6.49 -4.51 -12.23
C ILE A 215 -7.47 -4.33 -13.38
N ALA A 216 -8.42 -5.25 -13.57
CA ALA A 216 -9.44 -5.13 -14.61
C ALA A 216 -10.25 -3.84 -14.46
N GLU A 217 -10.49 -3.37 -13.23
CA GLU A 217 -11.18 -2.11 -12.93
C GLU A 217 -10.22 -0.90 -12.80
N GLY A 218 -8.96 -1.03 -13.20
CA GLY A 218 -8.03 0.09 -13.38
C GLY A 218 -7.11 0.40 -12.21
N ALA A 219 -6.86 -0.56 -11.30
CA ALA A 219 -5.80 -0.42 -10.31
C ALA A 219 -4.44 -0.21 -11.01
N THR A 220 -3.65 0.74 -10.52
CA THR A 220 -2.27 0.99 -10.98
C THR A 220 -1.24 0.42 -10.00
N MET A 221 -1.67 0.04 -8.79
CA MET A 221 -0.86 -0.64 -7.79
C MET A 221 -1.71 -1.72 -7.10
N VAL A 222 -1.14 -2.92 -6.93
CA VAL A 222 -1.77 -4.03 -6.19
C VAL A 222 -0.88 -4.50 -5.05
N ARG A 223 -1.48 -4.98 -3.96
CA ARG A 223 -0.78 -5.35 -2.72
C ARG A 223 -0.86 -6.86 -2.49
N VAL A 224 0.27 -7.56 -2.65
CA VAL A 224 0.31 -9.02 -2.54
C VAL A 224 1.31 -9.45 -1.47
N GLY A 225 0.87 -10.26 -0.53
CA GLY A 225 1.70 -10.80 0.55
C GLY A 225 1.55 -12.31 0.69
N SER A 226 0.40 -12.80 1.16
CA SER A 226 0.17 -14.22 1.44
C SER A 226 0.40 -15.14 0.23
N ALA A 227 0.12 -14.67 -0.97
CA ALA A 227 0.36 -15.43 -2.19
C ALA A 227 1.85 -15.54 -2.54
N LEU A 228 2.70 -14.61 -2.08
CA LEU A 228 4.16 -14.60 -2.30
C LEU A 228 4.91 -15.43 -1.26
N PHE A 229 4.56 -15.25 0.02
CA PHE A 229 5.28 -15.84 1.13
C PHE A 229 4.66 -17.15 1.65
N GLY A 230 3.48 -17.52 1.15
CA GLY A 230 2.69 -18.64 1.65
C GLY A 230 1.80 -18.25 2.83
N ALA A 231 0.86 -19.15 3.18
CA ALA A 231 0.07 -18.99 4.38
C ALA A 231 0.99 -19.05 5.61
N ARG A 232 0.72 -18.20 6.62
CA ARG A 232 1.45 -18.22 7.89
C ARG A 232 1.48 -19.64 8.45
N THR A 233 2.68 -20.14 8.76
CA THR A 233 2.81 -21.28 9.66
C THR A 233 2.35 -20.81 11.04
N ALA A 234 1.37 -21.49 11.62
CA ALA A 234 0.65 -21.09 12.83
C ALA A 234 1.52 -20.97 14.11
N ASN A 235 2.84 -21.15 14.01
CA ASN A 235 3.78 -21.24 15.15
C ASN A 235 4.80 -20.10 15.27
N THR A 236 4.72 -19.05 14.46
CA THR A 236 5.61 -17.90 14.66
C THR A 236 4.84 -16.81 15.39
N PRO A 237 5.16 -16.51 16.66
CA PRO A 237 4.56 -15.36 17.34
C PRO A 237 4.89 -14.10 16.53
N PRO A 238 3.99 -13.09 16.49
CA PRO A 238 4.28 -11.83 15.82
C PRO A 238 5.57 -11.25 16.42
N PRO A 239 6.53 -10.80 15.61
CA PRO A 239 7.81 -10.27 16.09
C PRO A 239 7.66 -9.01 16.95
N PHE A 240 6.46 -8.43 16.96
CA PHE A 240 6.13 -7.27 17.80
C PHE A 240 4.77 -7.50 18.45
N PRO A 241 4.59 -7.13 19.75
CA PRO A 241 3.30 -7.20 20.41
C PRO A 241 2.30 -6.31 19.64
N ALA A 242 1.09 -6.83 19.45
CA ALA A 242 -0.03 -6.01 18.95
C ALA A 242 -0.14 -4.79 19.87
N ASP A 243 -0.35 -3.60 19.27
CA ASP A 243 -0.54 -2.35 20.04
C ASP A 243 -1.70 -2.56 21.04
N PRO A 244 -1.49 -2.30 22.36
CA PRO A 244 -2.47 -2.62 23.40
C PRO A 244 -3.77 -1.80 23.35
N MET A 245 -3.97 -0.95 22.33
CA MET A 245 -5.10 -0.02 22.21
C MET A 245 -6.24 -0.51 21.30
N SER A 246 -6.35 -1.81 21.00
CA SER A 246 -7.51 -2.34 20.27
C SER A 246 -8.62 -2.90 21.17
N SER A 247 -8.58 -2.68 22.49
CA SER A 247 -9.54 -3.23 23.46
C SER A 247 -10.20 -2.20 24.37
N GLU A 248 -10.36 -0.94 23.92
CA GLU A 248 -11.24 0.01 24.64
C GLU A 248 -12.26 0.60 23.68
N SER A 249 -13.36 -0.11 23.52
CA SER A 249 -14.68 0.44 23.19
C SER A 249 -15.74 -0.47 23.81
N THR A 250 -16.05 -0.21 25.05
CA THR A 250 -17.34 -0.56 25.64
C THR A 250 -18.22 0.68 25.58
#